data_f12e7b235916b66699ba6bb3668882dd
#
_entry.id   f12e7b235916b66699ba6bb3668882dd
#
_cell.length_a   1.000
_cell.length_b   1.000
_cell.length_c   1.000
_cell.angle_alpha   90.00
_cell.angle_beta   90.00
_cell.angle_gamma   90.00
#
_symmetry.space_group_name_H-M   'P 1'
#
loop_
_entity.id
_entity.type
_entity.pdbx_description
1 polymer ?
#
loop_
_entity_poly.entity_id
_entity_poly.type
_entity_poly.pdbx_seq_one_letter_code
_entity_poly.pdbx_strand_id
1 'polypeptide(L)'
;MSNRIEDLVDIQQLLARYAVTITQEDIDGLVAVFTPDGTYSAFGETYSLDRFPVLVDAAPKGLFMTGTPVIDLDGDTATGTQPLCFIDHASHDMRIGYYKDNYVRTSDGWRLKTRAMTFIRRNGTHDSGRPHAIGRPSATTMPAEAGGGVAPSASANPA
;
A
#
# COMPACT_ATOMS: atom_id res chain seq x y z
N MET A 1 32.37 -1.30 8.10
CA MET A 1 31.50 -0.10 7.99
C MET A 1 30.42 -0.44 6.97
N SER A 2 29.19 -0.36 7.39
CA SER A 2 28.05 -0.47 6.47
C SER A 2 28.08 0.70 5.48
N ASN A 3 27.87 0.40 4.19
CA ASN A 3 27.80 1.41 3.16
C ASN A 3 26.36 1.99 3.17
N ARG A 4 26.22 3.27 3.49
CA ARG A 4 24.91 3.95 3.54
C ARG A 4 24.06 3.74 2.27
N ILE A 5 24.70 3.66 1.12
CA ILE A 5 23.98 3.46 -0.16
C ILE A 5 23.48 2.02 -0.25
N GLU A 6 24.29 1.03 0.13
CA GLU A 6 23.88 -0.38 0.17
C GLU A 6 22.70 -0.57 1.12
N ASP A 7 22.74 0.02 2.30
CA ASP A 7 21.64 -0.04 3.26
C ASP A 7 20.33 0.53 2.71
N LEU A 8 20.39 1.68 2.04
CA LEU A 8 19.21 2.26 1.40
C LEU A 8 18.65 1.37 0.30
N VAL A 9 19.52 0.76 -0.51
CA VAL A 9 19.12 -0.17 -1.57
C VAL A 9 18.52 -1.43 -0.97
N ASP A 10 19.11 -1.99 0.08
CA ASP A 10 18.61 -3.18 0.75
C ASP A 10 17.23 -2.97 1.37
N ILE A 11 17.01 -1.83 2.02
CA ILE A 11 15.69 -1.47 2.56
C ILE A 11 14.69 -1.27 1.41
N GLN A 12 15.06 -0.62 0.32
CA GLN A 12 14.18 -0.48 -0.85
C GLN A 12 13.81 -1.83 -1.45
N GLN A 13 14.76 -2.77 -1.55
CA GLN A 13 14.50 -4.14 -2.02
C GLN A 13 13.59 -4.91 -1.05
N LEU A 14 13.78 -4.74 0.27
CA LEU A 14 12.89 -5.31 1.29
C LEU A 14 11.44 -4.83 1.08
N LEU A 15 11.24 -3.53 0.86
CA LEU A 15 9.93 -2.94 0.63
C LEU A 15 9.31 -3.36 -0.70
N ALA A 16 10.12 -3.52 -1.74
CA ALA A 16 9.66 -4.06 -3.02
C ALA A 16 9.17 -5.51 -2.87
N ARG A 17 9.89 -6.35 -2.10
CA ARG A 17 9.43 -7.71 -1.77
C ARG A 17 8.10 -7.71 -1.04
N TYR A 18 7.91 -6.82 -0.05
CA TYR A 18 6.62 -6.67 0.63
C TYR A 18 5.49 -6.43 -0.37
N ALA A 19 5.64 -5.47 -1.27
CA ALA A 19 4.60 -5.11 -2.25
C ALA A 19 4.32 -6.26 -3.24
N VAL A 20 5.35 -6.97 -3.67
CA VAL A 20 5.22 -8.11 -4.60
C VAL A 20 4.56 -9.30 -3.91
N THR A 21 5.03 -9.70 -2.73
CA THR A 21 4.50 -10.87 -2.01
C THR A 21 3.04 -10.69 -1.60
N ILE A 22 2.66 -9.51 -1.09
CA ILE A 22 1.26 -9.24 -0.74
C ILE A 22 0.37 -9.19 -1.98
N THR A 23 0.86 -8.68 -3.11
CA THR A 23 0.12 -8.69 -4.38
C THR A 23 -0.06 -10.10 -4.94
N GLN A 24 0.94 -10.97 -4.75
CA GLN A 24 0.90 -12.37 -5.21
C GLN A 24 0.24 -13.33 -4.22
N GLU A 25 -0.21 -12.84 -3.05
CA GLU A 25 -0.76 -13.65 -1.96
C GLU A 25 0.25 -14.67 -1.41
N ASP A 26 1.55 -14.37 -1.53
CA ASP A 26 2.63 -15.15 -0.94
C ASP A 26 2.80 -14.76 0.54
N ILE A 27 2.05 -15.44 1.40
CA ILE A 27 2.01 -15.14 2.84
C ILE A 27 3.35 -15.43 3.51
N ASP A 28 4.02 -16.51 3.16
CA ASP A 28 5.31 -16.88 3.76
C ASP A 28 6.39 -15.84 3.39
N GLY A 29 6.45 -15.45 2.12
CA GLY A 29 7.34 -14.38 1.66
C GLY A 29 7.03 -13.03 2.29
N LEU A 30 5.75 -12.73 2.51
CA LEU A 30 5.29 -11.50 3.16
C LEU A 30 5.73 -11.45 4.64
N VAL A 31 5.57 -12.53 5.38
CA VAL A 31 5.98 -12.61 6.79
C VAL A 31 7.51 -12.54 6.91
N ALA A 32 8.23 -13.14 5.97
CA ALA A 32 9.70 -13.18 5.98
C ALA A 32 10.38 -11.81 5.85
N VAL A 33 9.66 -10.76 5.41
CA VAL A 33 10.24 -9.41 5.38
C VAL A 33 10.27 -8.73 6.75
N PHE A 34 9.61 -9.30 7.75
CA PHE A 34 9.62 -8.81 9.14
C PHE A 34 10.65 -9.55 10.00
N THR A 35 10.98 -8.94 11.15
CA THR A 35 11.62 -9.68 12.24
C THR A 35 10.61 -10.65 12.87
N PRO A 36 11.05 -11.75 13.52
CA PRO A 36 10.12 -12.72 14.14
C PRO A 36 9.15 -12.11 15.15
N ASP A 37 9.54 -11.03 15.81
CA ASP A 37 8.74 -10.25 16.76
C ASP A 37 8.18 -8.96 16.15
N GLY A 38 8.15 -8.89 14.83
CA GLY A 38 7.64 -7.74 14.10
C GLY A 38 6.14 -7.56 14.24
N THR A 39 5.64 -6.35 13.93
CA THR A 39 4.23 -6.03 14.02
C THR A 39 3.73 -5.24 12.83
N TYR A 40 2.46 -5.44 12.50
CA TYR A 40 1.72 -4.64 11.53
C TYR A 40 0.56 -3.91 12.22
N SER A 41 0.42 -2.61 11.98
CA SER A 41 -0.67 -1.82 12.56
C SER A 41 -1.56 -1.24 11.46
N ALA A 42 -2.85 -1.51 11.55
CA ALA A 42 -3.88 -0.93 10.69
C ALA A 42 -5.25 -1.07 11.37
N PHE A 43 -6.23 -0.29 10.92
CA PHE A 43 -7.62 -0.37 11.39
C PHE A 43 -7.79 -0.11 12.88
N GLY A 44 -6.87 0.70 13.48
CA GLY A 44 -6.86 0.98 14.91
C GLY A 44 -6.32 -0.15 15.78
N GLU A 45 -5.78 -1.22 15.19
CA GLU A 45 -5.21 -2.39 15.89
C GLU A 45 -3.77 -2.65 15.48
N THR A 46 -3.04 -3.36 16.34
CA THR A 46 -1.69 -3.87 16.05
C THR A 46 -1.74 -5.39 16.04
N TYR A 47 -1.22 -5.96 14.97
CA TYR A 47 -1.18 -7.41 14.70
C TYR A 47 0.24 -7.92 14.86
N SER A 48 0.43 -8.96 15.66
CA SER A 48 1.64 -9.77 15.65
C SER A 48 1.70 -10.63 14.38
N LEU A 49 2.86 -11.17 14.05
CA LEU A 49 3.02 -11.92 12.79
C LEU A 49 2.26 -13.24 12.72
N ASP A 50 1.85 -13.81 13.84
CA ASP A 50 0.95 -14.97 13.88
C ASP A 50 -0.50 -14.59 13.52
N ARG A 51 -0.91 -13.34 13.77
CA ARG A 51 -2.24 -12.81 13.41
C ARG A 51 -2.28 -12.08 12.06
N PHE A 52 -1.16 -11.59 11.59
CA PHE A 52 -1.08 -10.83 10.35
C PHE A 52 -1.54 -11.63 9.12
N PRO A 53 -1.20 -12.92 8.93
CA PRO A 53 -1.71 -13.72 7.82
C PRO A 53 -3.24 -13.79 7.77
N VAL A 54 -3.90 -13.90 8.92
CA VAL A 54 -5.38 -13.91 9.00
C VAL A 54 -5.97 -12.58 8.54
N LEU A 55 -5.34 -11.47 8.90
CA LEU A 55 -5.73 -10.14 8.40
C LEU A 55 -5.59 -10.04 6.88
N VAL A 56 -4.46 -10.50 6.34
CA VAL A 56 -4.19 -10.45 4.89
C VAL A 56 -5.14 -11.35 4.12
N ASP A 57 -5.47 -12.53 4.64
CA ASP A 57 -6.43 -13.44 4.01
C ASP A 57 -7.85 -12.85 3.96
N ALA A 58 -8.26 -12.17 5.02
CA ALA A 58 -9.56 -11.49 5.11
C ALA A 58 -9.63 -10.17 4.33
N ALA A 59 -8.49 -9.61 3.90
CA ALA A 59 -8.44 -8.34 3.19
C ALA A 59 -8.82 -8.52 1.71
N PRO A 60 -9.35 -7.46 1.06
CA PRO A 60 -9.51 -7.45 -0.38
C PRO A 60 -8.20 -7.72 -1.11
N LYS A 61 -8.28 -8.51 -2.19
CA LYS A 61 -7.14 -8.85 -3.03
C LYS A 61 -6.96 -7.83 -4.14
N GLY A 62 -5.72 -7.59 -4.54
CA GLY A 62 -5.43 -6.61 -5.59
C GLY A 62 -3.97 -6.23 -5.67
N LEU A 63 -3.71 -5.14 -6.37
CA LEU A 63 -2.37 -4.63 -6.61
C LEU A 63 -1.96 -3.63 -5.53
N PHE A 64 -0.85 -3.90 -4.87
CA PHE A 64 -0.19 -2.97 -3.96
C PHE A 64 0.91 -2.20 -4.71
N MET A 65 0.62 -0.95 -5.08
CA MET A 65 1.60 -0.03 -5.67
C MET A 65 2.21 0.83 -4.58
N THR A 66 3.52 0.74 -4.40
CA THR A 66 4.23 1.56 -3.44
C THR A 66 5.14 2.55 -4.15
N GLY A 67 5.25 3.76 -3.60
CA GLY A 67 6.21 4.75 -4.07
C GLY A 67 7.59 4.55 -3.44
N THR A 68 8.54 5.37 -3.88
CA THR A 68 9.88 5.42 -3.29
C THR A 68 9.78 5.91 -1.85
N PRO A 69 10.37 5.18 -0.88
CA PRO A 69 10.35 5.57 0.52
C PRO A 69 11.32 6.72 0.81
N VAL A 70 11.01 7.53 1.80
CA VAL A 70 11.99 8.35 2.51
C VAL A 70 12.49 7.52 3.68
N ILE A 71 13.81 7.38 3.83
CA ILE A 71 14.46 6.53 4.82
C ILE A 71 15.51 7.33 5.58
N ASP A 72 15.45 7.29 6.90
CA ASP A 72 16.43 7.86 7.81
C ASP A 72 17.18 6.72 8.51
N LEU A 73 18.48 6.57 8.17
CA LEU A 73 19.37 5.55 8.72
C LEU A 73 20.03 6.04 10.02
N ASP A 74 20.00 5.18 11.03
CA ASP A 74 20.70 5.37 12.33
C ASP A 74 21.38 4.07 12.75
N GLY A 75 22.62 3.86 12.30
CA GLY A 75 23.40 2.65 12.56
C GLY A 75 22.71 1.39 12.05
N ASP A 76 22.34 0.50 12.96
CA ASP A 76 21.64 -0.77 12.67
C ASP A 76 20.12 -0.65 12.74
N THR A 77 19.61 0.55 12.85
CA THR A 77 18.19 0.88 12.80
C THR A 77 17.90 1.92 11.72
N ALA A 78 16.66 1.98 11.28
CA ALA A 78 16.18 3.02 10.38
C ALA A 78 14.69 3.26 10.59
N THR A 79 14.24 4.45 10.21
CA THR A 79 12.82 4.77 10.08
C THR A 79 12.50 5.14 8.65
N GLY A 80 11.24 5.02 8.25
CA GLY A 80 10.85 5.45 6.92
C GLY A 80 9.37 5.69 6.75
N THR A 81 9.05 6.38 5.66
CA THR A 81 7.67 6.61 5.21
C THR A 81 7.58 6.27 3.74
N GLN A 82 6.58 5.46 3.36
CA GLN A 82 6.39 4.99 1.99
C GLN A 82 4.95 5.20 1.55
N PRO A 83 4.68 5.96 0.46
CA PRO A 83 3.32 6.11 -0.06
C PRO A 83 2.82 4.80 -0.65
N LEU A 84 1.50 4.59 -0.56
CA LEU A 84 0.81 3.40 -1.03
C LEU A 84 -0.45 3.77 -1.81
N CYS A 85 -0.67 3.08 -2.91
CA CYS A 85 -1.96 2.94 -3.58
C CYS A 85 -2.29 1.46 -3.71
N PHE A 86 -3.38 1.03 -3.09
CA PHE A 86 -3.97 -0.30 -3.31
C PHE A 86 -5.08 -0.18 -4.33
N ILE A 87 -5.11 -1.08 -5.31
CA ILE A 87 -6.15 -1.19 -6.34
C ILE A 87 -6.80 -2.55 -6.21
N ASP A 88 -8.10 -2.58 -5.93
CA ASP A 88 -8.88 -3.82 -5.84
C ASP A 88 -8.96 -4.52 -7.21
N HIS A 89 -8.74 -5.83 -7.26
CA HIS A 89 -8.67 -6.57 -8.51
C HIS A 89 -10.03 -6.74 -9.21
N ALA A 90 -11.12 -6.69 -8.46
CA ALA A 90 -12.46 -6.91 -8.99
C ALA A 90 -13.15 -5.61 -9.41
N SER A 91 -13.04 -4.57 -8.58
CA SER A 91 -13.71 -3.29 -8.82
C SER A 91 -12.82 -2.22 -9.43
N HIS A 92 -11.48 -2.36 -9.30
CA HIS A 92 -10.46 -1.36 -9.57
C HIS A 92 -10.60 -0.09 -8.71
N ASP A 93 -11.35 -0.17 -7.61
CA ASP A 93 -11.41 0.90 -6.63
C ASP A 93 -10.08 1.05 -5.91
N MET A 94 -9.70 2.29 -5.62
CA MET A 94 -8.42 2.61 -5.00
C MET A 94 -8.56 2.93 -3.52
N ARG A 95 -7.57 2.50 -2.75
CA ARG A 95 -7.29 2.99 -1.39
C ARG A 95 -5.92 3.62 -1.39
N ILE A 96 -5.83 4.84 -0.89
CA ILE A 96 -4.57 5.58 -0.83
C ILE A 96 -4.16 5.81 0.61
N GLY A 97 -2.87 5.85 0.83
CA GLY A 97 -2.29 6.07 2.14
C GLY A 97 -0.78 5.98 2.13
N TYR A 98 -0.22 5.74 3.28
CA TYR A 98 1.22 5.55 3.44
C TYR A 98 1.51 4.67 4.64
N TYR A 99 2.68 4.03 4.59
CA TYR A 99 3.26 3.31 5.71
C TYR A 99 4.23 4.20 6.47
N LYS A 100 4.26 4.04 7.80
CA LYS A 100 5.36 4.46 8.66
C LYS A 100 6.03 3.22 9.21
N ASP A 101 7.33 3.13 9.01
CA ASP A 101 8.10 1.92 9.23
C ASP A 101 9.26 2.16 10.20
N ASN A 102 9.56 1.13 10.99
CA ASN A 102 10.84 0.98 11.66
C ASN A 102 11.53 -0.27 11.12
N TYR A 103 12.80 -0.14 10.82
CA TYR A 103 13.65 -1.20 10.31
C TYR A 103 14.77 -1.51 11.29
N VAL A 104 15.25 -2.74 11.25
CA VAL A 104 16.41 -3.19 12.01
C VAL A 104 17.28 -4.09 11.15
N ARG A 105 18.60 -3.93 11.30
CA ARG A 105 19.57 -4.82 10.69
C ARG A 105 19.66 -6.11 11.50
N THR A 106 19.52 -7.23 10.84
CA THR A 106 19.71 -8.57 11.42
C THR A 106 20.92 -9.25 10.78
N SER A 107 21.28 -10.46 11.24
CA SER A 107 22.29 -11.30 10.58
C SER A 107 21.94 -11.61 9.12
N ASP A 108 20.65 -11.61 8.78
CA ASP A 108 20.14 -11.93 7.44
C ASP A 108 19.76 -10.68 6.62
N GLY A 109 20.28 -9.52 7.01
CA GLY A 109 20.00 -8.23 6.37
C GLY A 109 18.91 -7.43 7.06
N TRP A 110 18.47 -6.37 6.40
CA TRP A 110 17.43 -5.49 6.92
C TRP A 110 16.06 -6.17 6.99
N ARG A 111 15.29 -5.88 8.04
CA ARG A 111 13.91 -6.37 8.24
C ARG A 111 13.01 -5.26 8.77
N LEU A 112 11.73 -5.37 8.48
CA LEU A 112 10.70 -4.56 9.12
C LEU A 112 10.54 -5.00 10.58
N LYS A 113 10.70 -4.05 11.51
CA LYS A 113 10.37 -4.25 12.92
C LYS A 113 8.92 -3.89 13.19
N THR A 114 8.47 -2.76 12.65
CA THR A 114 7.07 -2.35 12.70
C THR A 114 6.68 -1.71 11.38
N ARG A 115 5.48 -1.96 10.93
CA ARG A 115 4.86 -1.27 9.80
C ARG A 115 3.47 -0.79 10.20
N ALA A 116 3.22 0.50 10.07
CA ALA A 116 1.93 1.10 10.41
C ALA A 116 1.28 1.75 9.18
N MET A 117 0.06 1.33 8.85
CA MET A 117 -0.72 1.89 7.75
C MET A 117 -1.51 3.12 8.22
N THR A 118 -1.44 4.18 7.43
CA THR A 118 -2.30 5.36 7.55
C THR A 118 -3.07 5.54 6.24
N PHE A 119 -4.39 5.62 6.32
CA PHE A 119 -5.26 5.90 5.16
C PHE A 119 -5.47 7.40 4.98
N ILE A 120 -5.51 7.82 3.72
CA ILE A 120 -5.92 9.18 3.33
C ILE A 120 -7.41 9.10 2.97
N ARG A 121 -8.23 9.84 3.69
CA ARG A 121 -9.68 9.84 3.54
C ARG A 121 -10.14 10.86 2.50
N ARG A 122 -11.32 10.63 1.90
CA ARG A 122 -11.93 11.57 0.94
C ARG A 122 -12.21 12.95 1.55
N ASN A 123 -12.43 13.02 2.87
CA ASN A 123 -12.60 14.29 3.60
C ASN A 123 -11.27 14.98 3.96
N GLY A 124 -10.12 14.44 3.53
CA GLY A 124 -8.81 15.00 3.79
C GLY A 124 -8.20 14.59 5.14
N THR A 125 -8.87 13.76 5.95
CA THR A 125 -8.26 13.25 7.19
C THR A 125 -7.30 12.10 6.90
N HIS A 126 -6.32 11.91 7.78
CA HIS A 126 -5.35 10.81 7.76
C HIS A 126 -5.50 10.03 9.06
N ASP A 127 -5.89 8.77 8.97
CA ASP A 127 -6.08 7.90 10.13
C ASP A 127 -5.84 6.42 9.78
N SER A 128 -5.67 5.59 10.82
CA SER A 128 -5.49 4.15 10.69
C SER A 128 -6.79 3.36 10.88
N GLY A 129 -7.94 4.04 10.93
CA GLY A 129 -9.24 3.40 11.15
C GLY A 129 -9.64 2.45 10.02
N ARG A 130 -10.85 1.88 10.10
CA ARG A 130 -11.34 0.95 9.07
C ARG A 130 -11.33 1.63 7.70
N PRO A 131 -10.88 0.95 6.64
CA PRO A 131 -10.99 1.48 5.29
C PRO A 131 -12.48 1.67 4.96
N HIS A 132 -12.77 2.66 4.11
CA HIS A 132 -14.10 2.73 3.51
C HIS A 132 -14.37 1.40 2.80
N ALA A 133 -15.62 0.93 2.89
CA ALA A 133 -16.04 -0.18 2.04
C ALA A 133 -15.71 0.19 0.58
N ILE A 134 -15.02 -0.71 -0.12
CA ILE A 134 -14.80 -0.57 -1.54
C ILE A 134 -16.17 -0.85 -2.16
N GLY A 135 -16.89 0.20 -2.48
CA GLY A 135 -18.18 0.14 -3.15
C GLY A 135 -18.19 1.17 -4.27
N ARG A 136 -18.79 0.85 -5.40
CA ARG A 136 -19.08 1.85 -6.40
C ARG A 136 -19.89 2.96 -5.73
N PRO A 137 -19.57 4.25 -5.95
CA PRO A 137 -20.48 5.32 -5.61
C PRO A 137 -21.84 4.96 -6.20
N SER A 138 -22.91 4.99 -5.40
CA SER A 138 -24.24 4.80 -5.95
C SER A 138 -24.47 5.87 -7.03
N ALA A 139 -25.17 5.51 -8.09
CA ALA A 139 -25.48 6.45 -9.20
C ALA A 139 -26.10 7.77 -8.74
N THR A 140 -26.66 7.79 -7.52
CA THR A 140 -27.26 8.97 -6.87
C THR A 140 -26.21 9.98 -6.36
N THR A 141 -24.94 9.62 -6.24
CA THR A 141 -23.86 10.51 -5.75
C THR A 141 -22.94 11.01 -6.86
N MET A 142 -23.14 10.57 -8.09
CA MET A 142 -22.39 11.13 -9.22
C MET A 142 -23.06 12.46 -9.63
N PRO A 143 -22.28 13.57 -9.73
CA PRO A 143 -22.79 14.75 -10.41
C PRO A 143 -23.25 14.33 -11.81
N ALA A 144 -24.42 14.78 -12.26
CA ALA A 144 -24.82 14.61 -13.64
C ALA A 144 -23.66 15.11 -14.53
N GLU A 145 -23.12 14.25 -15.36
CA GLU A 145 -22.15 14.66 -16.34
C GLU A 145 -22.77 15.79 -17.14
N ALA A 146 -22.12 16.96 -17.14
CA ALA A 146 -22.52 18.04 -18.02
C ALA A 146 -22.40 17.48 -19.45
N GLY A 147 -23.54 17.19 -20.07
CA GLY A 147 -23.61 16.59 -21.39
C GLY A 147 -22.95 17.49 -22.43
N GLY A 148 -21.69 17.24 -22.72
CA GLY A 148 -20.98 17.72 -23.88
C GLY A 148 -21.24 16.76 -25.04
N GLY A 149 -22.49 16.67 -25.50
CA GLY A 149 -22.82 15.96 -26.74
C GLY A 149 -22.24 16.70 -27.92
N VAL A 150 -21.08 16.24 -28.41
CA VAL A 150 -20.69 16.55 -29.79
C VAL A 150 -21.49 15.62 -30.69
N ALA A 151 -22.50 16.17 -31.33
CA ALA A 151 -23.24 15.46 -32.39
C ALA A 151 -22.26 15.13 -33.53
N PRO A 152 -22.28 13.90 -34.07
CA PRO A 152 -21.51 13.59 -35.26
C PRO A 152 -22.09 14.37 -36.46
N SER A 153 -21.29 15.19 -37.08
CA SER A 153 -21.64 15.83 -38.35
C SER A 153 -21.78 14.78 -39.43
N ALA A 154 -22.98 14.60 -39.91
CA ALA A 154 -23.26 13.81 -41.12
C ALA A 154 -22.63 14.55 -42.31
N SER A 155 -21.55 14.03 -42.85
CA SER A 155 -21.05 14.45 -44.16
C SER A 155 -21.89 13.73 -45.22
N ALA A 156 -22.81 14.47 -45.84
CA ALA A 156 -23.44 14.05 -47.09
C ALA A 156 -22.40 14.09 -48.21
N ASN A 157 -22.21 12.97 -48.87
CA ASN A 157 -21.44 12.86 -50.06
C ASN A 157 -22.42 13.04 -51.26
N PRO A 158 -22.26 14.03 -52.16
CA PRO A 158 -23.02 14.05 -53.40
C PRO A 158 -22.36 13.21 -54.47
N ALA A 159 -23.21 12.63 -55.31
CA ALA A 159 -22.94 11.74 -56.44
C ALA A 159 -21.88 12.27 -57.42
#